data_9bf6104c728707926e5f97654fbd747e
#
_entry.id   9bf6104c728707926e5f97654fbd747e
#
_cell.length_a   1.000
_cell.length_b   1.000
_cell.length_c   1.000
_cell.angle_alpha   90.00
_cell.angle_beta   90.00
_cell.angle_gamma   90.00
#
_symmetry.space_group_name_H-M   'P 1'
#
loop_
_entity.id
_entity.type
_entity.pdbx_description
1 polymer ?
#
loop_
_entity_poly.entity_id
_entity_poly.type
_entity_poly.pdbx_seq_one_letter_code
_entity_poly.pdbx_strand_id
1 'polypeptide(L)'
;MPLYHLVLKTRHDRVPDRDGSEWPNEAAAREEAILVAHDLMRNQEIKTHAWRIEVCDEDLRPCSELLFAELDERIAQWPPELREPHIVTSRRMAALSDAILALRGTLTEVSETLTRADTVMAAIAGKGA
;
A
#
# COMPACT_ATOMS: atom_id res chain seq x y z
N MET A 1 19.66 15.38 -7.54
CA MET A 1 18.95 14.15 -7.93
C MET A 1 17.50 14.24 -7.48
N PRO A 2 16.55 13.69 -8.23
CA PRO A 2 15.17 13.75 -7.79
C PRO A 2 14.93 12.91 -6.52
N LEU A 3 13.96 13.33 -5.73
CA LEU A 3 13.54 12.66 -4.51
C LEU A 3 12.43 11.66 -4.82
N TYR A 4 12.54 10.45 -4.27
CA TYR A 4 11.50 9.43 -4.40
C TYR A 4 11.10 8.90 -3.02
N HIS A 5 9.87 8.46 -2.92
CA HIS A 5 9.36 7.81 -1.71
C HIS A 5 8.97 6.37 -2.04
N LEU A 6 9.34 5.44 -1.19
CA LEU A 6 8.91 4.05 -1.28
C LEU A 6 7.78 3.84 -0.28
N VAL A 7 6.62 3.43 -0.76
CA VAL A 7 5.45 3.20 0.07
C VAL A 7 5.17 1.70 0.12
N LEU A 8 5.31 1.10 1.29
CA LEU A 8 4.99 -0.30 1.49
C LEU A 8 3.49 -0.44 1.76
N LYS A 9 2.83 -1.28 0.96
CA LYS A 9 1.41 -1.61 1.15
C LYS A 9 1.30 -3.05 1.59
N THR A 10 0.91 -3.26 2.82
CA THR A 10 0.64 -4.58 3.39
C THR A 10 -0.84 -4.92 3.25
N ARG A 11 -1.26 -6.03 3.82
CA ARG A 11 -2.67 -6.45 3.79
C ARG A 11 -3.60 -5.45 4.49
N HIS A 12 -3.11 -4.81 5.55
CA HIS A 12 -3.94 -3.95 6.41
C HIS A 12 -3.46 -2.51 6.49
N ASP A 13 -2.23 -2.24 6.06
CA ASP A 13 -1.59 -0.96 6.30
C ASP A 13 -0.90 -0.41 5.05
N ARG A 14 -0.74 0.90 5.06
CA ARG A 14 0.09 1.62 4.11
C ARG A 14 1.18 2.32 4.92
N VAL A 15 2.43 1.93 4.70
CA VAL A 15 3.58 2.47 5.43
C VAL A 15 4.39 3.36 4.48
N PRO A 16 4.21 4.68 4.54
CA PRO A 16 4.98 5.60 3.70
C PRO A 16 6.37 5.84 4.28
N ASP A 17 7.33 6.04 3.39
CA ASP A 17 8.63 6.61 3.74
C ASP A 17 8.47 8.14 3.73
N ARG A 18 8.42 8.74 4.90
CA ARG A 18 8.11 10.17 5.05
C ARG A 18 9.23 11.07 4.55
N ASP A 19 10.47 10.64 4.70
CA ASP A 19 11.62 11.46 4.37
C ASP A 19 12.01 11.34 2.90
N GLY A 20 11.77 10.19 2.30
CA GLY A 20 12.21 9.90 0.95
C GLY A 20 13.72 9.77 0.85
N SER A 21 14.20 9.49 -0.34
CA SER A 21 15.63 9.41 -0.65
C SER A 21 15.86 9.87 -2.08
N GLU A 22 17.08 10.31 -2.34
CA GLU A 22 17.47 10.75 -3.65
C GLU A 22 18.04 9.59 -4.47
N TRP A 23 17.54 9.42 -5.69
CA TRP A 23 18.05 8.48 -6.67
C TRP A 23 18.20 9.21 -8.02
N PRO A 24 19.12 8.77 -8.90
CA PRO A 24 19.31 9.40 -10.20
C PRO A 24 18.06 9.42 -11.08
N ASN A 25 17.24 8.36 -10.99
CA ASN A 25 16.03 8.19 -11.78
C ASN A 25 15.10 7.18 -11.13
N GLU A 26 13.92 7.01 -11.71
CA GLU A 26 12.93 6.04 -11.23
C GLU A 26 13.45 4.60 -11.25
N ALA A 27 14.23 4.23 -12.28
CA ALA A 27 14.78 2.87 -12.39
C ALA A 27 15.66 2.53 -11.18
N ALA A 28 16.49 3.46 -10.72
CA ALA A 28 17.33 3.26 -9.54
C ALA A 28 16.48 3.11 -8.27
N ALA A 29 15.43 3.90 -8.13
CA ALA A 29 14.49 3.78 -7.01
C ALA A 29 13.76 2.43 -7.03
N ARG A 30 13.37 1.93 -8.21
CA ARG A 30 12.74 0.62 -8.37
C ARG A 30 13.70 -0.51 -7.97
N GLU A 31 14.97 -0.42 -8.35
CA GLU A 31 15.96 -1.43 -7.96
C GLU A 31 16.08 -1.51 -6.45
N GLU A 32 16.12 -0.38 -5.76
CA GLU A 32 16.13 -0.35 -4.31
C GLU A 32 14.86 -0.95 -3.72
N ALA A 33 13.71 -0.65 -4.30
CA ALA A 33 12.44 -1.23 -3.88
C ALA A 33 12.44 -2.77 -4.02
N ILE A 34 13.02 -3.29 -5.09
CA ILE A 34 13.15 -4.74 -5.30
C ILE A 34 14.03 -5.36 -4.21
N LEU A 35 15.13 -4.72 -3.85
CA LEU A 35 16.00 -5.20 -2.77
C LEU A 35 15.28 -5.21 -1.43
N VAL A 36 14.52 -4.17 -1.13
CA VAL A 36 13.70 -4.11 0.09
C VAL A 36 12.66 -5.21 0.10
N ALA A 37 12.00 -5.45 -1.03
CA ALA A 37 11.00 -6.52 -1.14
C ALA A 37 11.63 -7.90 -0.91
N HIS A 38 12.79 -8.16 -1.49
CA HIS A 38 13.51 -9.42 -1.28
C HIS A 38 13.91 -9.61 0.20
N ASP A 39 14.36 -8.56 0.86
CA ASP A 39 14.69 -8.59 2.28
C ASP A 39 13.47 -8.93 3.13
N LEU A 40 12.34 -8.30 2.86
CA LEU A 40 11.11 -8.56 3.59
C LEU A 40 10.60 -9.98 3.36
N MET A 41 10.67 -10.49 2.12
CA MET A 41 10.26 -11.85 1.80
C MET A 41 11.19 -12.91 2.36
N ARG A 42 12.46 -12.60 2.55
CA ARG A 42 13.46 -13.55 3.07
C ARG A 42 13.10 -14.05 4.45
N ASN A 43 12.54 -13.18 5.29
CA ASN A 43 12.18 -13.49 6.67
C ASN A 43 10.70 -13.78 6.86
N GLN A 44 9.92 -13.74 5.78
CA GLN A 44 8.47 -13.91 5.81
C GLN A 44 8.07 -15.03 4.85
N GLU A 45 6.93 -15.62 5.10
CA GLU A 45 6.38 -16.68 4.27
C GLU A 45 5.56 -16.12 3.09
N ILE A 46 4.90 -17.01 2.37
CA ILE A 46 4.04 -16.74 1.21
C ILE A 46 3.00 -15.62 1.48
N LYS A 47 2.63 -15.41 2.73
CA LYS A 47 1.66 -14.38 3.11
C LYS A 47 2.03 -12.96 2.67
N THR A 48 3.30 -12.71 2.36
CA THR A 48 3.75 -11.40 1.87
C THR A 48 3.54 -11.21 0.36
N HIS A 49 3.09 -12.21 -0.37
CA HIS A 49 2.98 -12.15 -1.83
C HIS A 49 1.95 -11.13 -2.33
N ALA A 50 0.95 -10.79 -1.52
CA ALA A 50 -0.01 -9.75 -1.85
C ALA A 50 0.47 -8.34 -1.45
N TRP A 51 1.62 -8.22 -0.82
CA TRP A 51 2.22 -6.93 -0.48
C TRP A 51 2.78 -6.27 -1.73
N ARG A 52 2.87 -4.95 -1.69
CA ARG A 52 3.38 -4.14 -2.80
C ARG A 52 4.26 -3.02 -2.28
N ILE A 53 5.23 -2.61 -3.09
CA ILE A 53 5.94 -1.35 -2.88
C ILE A 53 5.59 -0.43 -4.04
N GLU A 54 5.11 0.76 -3.71
CA GLU A 54 4.82 1.80 -4.67
C GLU A 54 5.98 2.79 -4.66
N VAL A 55 6.56 3.03 -5.83
CA VAL A 55 7.58 4.05 -6.01
C VAL A 55 6.87 5.35 -6.37
N CYS A 56 7.02 6.37 -5.52
CA CYS A 56 6.36 7.66 -5.68
C CYS A 56 7.40 8.75 -5.93
N ASP A 57 7.01 9.80 -6.64
CA ASP A 57 7.84 10.98 -6.82
C ASP A 57 7.84 11.84 -5.54
N GLU A 58 8.51 12.99 -5.58
CA GLU A 58 8.61 13.89 -4.41
C GLU A 58 7.26 14.44 -3.95
N ASP A 59 6.25 14.46 -4.83
CA ASP A 59 4.89 14.88 -4.51
C ASP A 59 4.01 13.71 -4.06
N LEU A 60 4.61 12.54 -3.80
CA LEU A 60 3.93 11.30 -3.43
C LEU A 60 2.98 10.77 -4.52
N ARG A 61 3.20 11.14 -5.77
CA ARG A 61 2.46 10.59 -6.90
C ARG A 61 3.06 9.25 -7.30
N PRO A 62 2.24 8.20 -7.46
CA PRO A 62 2.77 6.88 -7.83
C PRO A 62 3.34 6.90 -9.25
N CYS A 63 4.59 6.43 -9.36
CA CYS A 63 5.28 6.24 -10.63
C CYS A 63 5.21 4.78 -11.09
N SER A 64 5.38 3.85 -10.16
CA SER A 64 5.28 2.41 -10.43
C SER A 64 4.91 1.65 -9.17
N GLU A 65 4.40 0.43 -9.35
CA GLU A 65 4.01 -0.45 -8.26
C GLU A 65 4.61 -1.84 -8.52
N LEU A 66 5.19 -2.42 -7.48
CA LEU A 66 5.85 -3.72 -7.54
C LEU A 66 5.12 -4.70 -6.62
N LEU A 67 4.54 -5.74 -7.20
CA LEU A 67 3.87 -6.81 -6.45
C LEU A 67 4.91 -7.84 -6.00
N PHE A 68 4.93 -8.18 -4.72
CA PHE A 68 5.91 -9.10 -4.14
C PHE A 68 5.89 -10.48 -4.80
N ALA A 69 4.70 -11.00 -5.14
CA ALA A 69 4.60 -12.29 -5.82
C ALA A 69 5.38 -12.34 -7.13
N GLU A 70 5.43 -11.24 -7.86
CA GLU A 70 6.17 -11.15 -9.13
C GLU A 70 7.67 -11.05 -8.93
N LEU A 71 8.12 -10.65 -7.73
CA LEU A 71 9.53 -10.44 -7.40
C LEU A 71 10.16 -11.66 -6.71
N ASP A 72 9.35 -12.62 -6.25
CA ASP A 72 9.85 -13.78 -5.53
C ASP A 72 10.48 -14.80 -6.49
N GLU A 73 11.78 -14.95 -6.40
CA GLU A 73 12.55 -15.86 -7.25
C GLU A 73 12.13 -17.32 -7.07
N ARG A 74 11.64 -17.69 -5.89
CA ARG A 74 11.16 -19.04 -5.61
C ARG A 74 9.95 -19.38 -6.49
N ILE A 75 9.06 -18.41 -6.70
CA ILE A 75 7.88 -18.58 -7.55
C ILE A 75 8.26 -18.59 -9.03
N ALA A 76 9.29 -17.88 -9.41
CA ALA A 76 9.76 -17.86 -10.79
C ALA A 76 10.18 -19.26 -11.28
N GLN A 77 10.54 -20.16 -10.34
CA GLN A 77 10.93 -21.55 -10.64
C GLN A 77 9.73 -22.52 -10.67
N TRP A 78 8.55 -22.05 -10.29
CA TRP A 78 7.36 -22.90 -10.32
C TRP A 78 6.89 -23.15 -11.76
N PRO A 79 6.23 -24.29 -12.04
CA PRO A 79 5.57 -24.48 -13.33
C PRO A 79 4.57 -23.35 -13.61
N PRO A 80 4.42 -22.94 -14.89
CA PRO A 80 3.49 -21.85 -15.22
C PRO A 80 2.05 -22.10 -14.74
N GLU A 81 1.61 -23.36 -14.72
CA GLU A 81 0.26 -23.75 -14.28
C GLU A 81 0.00 -23.42 -12.82
N LEU A 82 1.04 -23.34 -11.99
CA LEU A 82 0.96 -22.98 -10.57
C LEU A 82 1.30 -21.51 -10.34
N ARG A 83 2.30 -21.02 -11.08
CA ARG A 83 2.81 -19.66 -10.93
C ARG A 83 1.80 -18.61 -11.33
N GLU A 84 1.21 -18.73 -12.50
CA GLU A 84 0.28 -17.74 -13.03
C GLU A 84 -0.98 -17.56 -12.17
N PRO A 85 -1.68 -18.64 -11.77
CA PRO A 85 -2.82 -18.50 -10.87
C PRO A 85 -2.45 -17.89 -9.53
N HIS A 86 -1.28 -18.21 -8.99
CA HIS A 86 -0.82 -17.67 -7.73
C HIS A 86 -0.56 -16.16 -7.83
N ILE A 87 0.07 -15.70 -8.89
CA ILE A 87 0.31 -14.27 -9.13
C ILE A 87 -1.02 -13.52 -9.30
N VAL A 88 -1.94 -14.08 -10.07
CA VAL A 88 -3.28 -13.50 -10.27
C VAL A 88 -4.02 -13.40 -8.94
N THR A 89 -3.99 -14.45 -8.12
CA THR A 89 -4.63 -14.45 -6.80
C THR A 89 -4.00 -13.41 -5.89
N SER A 90 -2.67 -13.32 -5.87
CA SER A 90 -1.95 -12.32 -5.07
C SER A 90 -2.31 -10.90 -5.49
N ARG A 91 -2.43 -10.66 -6.80
CA ARG A 91 -2.85 -9.36 -7.33
C ARG A 91 -4.28 -9.00 -6.94
N ARG A 92 -5.19 -9.99 -6.97
CA ARG A 92 -6.58 -9.79 -6.52
C ARG A 92 -6.65 -9.49 -5.04
N MET A 93 -5.87 -10.18 -4.23
CA MET A 93 -5.79 -9.91 -2.78
C MET A 93 -5.25 -8.50 -2.52
N ALA A 94 -4.26 -8.06 -3.30
CA ALA A 94 -3.72 -6.72 -3.22
C ALA A 94 -4.78 -5.66 -3.55
N ALA A 95 -5.54 -5.87 -4.62
CA ALA A 95 -6.64 -4.98 -5.01
C ALA A 95 -7.73 -4.93 -3.95
N LEU A 96 -8.06 -6.08 -3.34
CA LEU A 96 -9.02 -6.15 -2.24
C LEU A 96 -8.51 -5.39 -1.02
N SER A 97 -7.23 -5.48 -0.70
CA SER A 97 -6.62 -4.72 0.39
C SER A 97 -6.74 -3.22 0.15
N ASP A 98 -6.51 -2.75 -1.08
CA ASP A 98 -6.70 -1.33 -1.44
C ASP A 98 -8.15 -0.90 -1.24
N ALA A 99 -9.11 -1.73 -1.66
CA ALA A 99 -10.52 -1.43 -1.50
C ALA A 99 -10.91 -1.35 -0.02
N ILE A 100 -10.38 -2.23 0.82
CA ILE A 100 -10.61 -2.22 2.26
C ILE A 100 -10.03 -0.96 2.89
N LEU A 101 -8.81 -0.57 2.52
CA LEU A 101 -8.19 0.66 3.04
C LEU A 101 -8.98 1.91 2.62
N ALA A 102 -9.45 1.96 1.38
CA ALA A 102 -10.30 3.05 0.90
C ALA A 102 -11.62 3.12 1.66
N LEU A 103 -12.25 1.96 1.89
CA LEU A 103 -13.50 1.87 2.65
C LEU A 103 -13.31 2.33 4.10
N ARG A 104 -12.22 1.94 4.75
CA ARG A 104 -11.88 2.42 6.10
C ARG A 104 -11.78 3.93 6.15
N GLY A 105 -11.11 4.53 5.17
CA GLY A 105 -11.01 5.98 5.07
C GLY A 105 -12.39 6.63 4.97
N THR A 106 -13.25 6.12 4.11
CA THR A 106 -14.62 6.59 3.94
C THR A 106 -15.43 6.45 5.23
N LEU A 107 -15.35 5.29 5.89
CA LEU A 107 -16.05 5.07 7.16
C LEU A 107 -15.56 6.00 8.25
N THR A 108 -14.28 6.27 8.32
CA THR A 108 -13.71 7.23 9.27
C THR A 108 -14.26 8.65 9.02
N GLU A 109 -14.30 9.09 7.77
CA GLU A 109 -14.86 10.39 7.39
C GLU A 109 -16.33 10.50 7.75
N VAL A 110 -17.12 9.45 7.47
CA VAL A 110 -18.54 9.41 7.84
C VAL A 110 -18.70 9.49 9.35
N SER A 111 -17.93 8.71 10.10
CA SER A 111 -17.98 8.70 11.56
C SER A 111 -17.64 10.08 12.14
N GLU A 112 -16.61 10.75 11.62
CA GLU A 112 -16.25 12.11 12.04
C GLU A 112 -17.34 13.11 11.72
N THR A 113 -17.95 12.99 10.54
CA THR A 113 -19.07 13.86 10.14
C THR A 113 -20.27 13.68 11.05
N LEU A 114 -20.63 12.43 11.39
CA LEU A 114 -21.72 12.16 12.32
C LEU A 114 -21.43 12.68 13.72
N THR A 115 -20.20 12.54 14.19
CA THR A 115 -19.81 13.08 15.49
C THR A 115 -19.92 14.60 15.53
N ARG A 116 -19.51 15.30 14.47
CA ARG A 116 -19.66 16.75 14.35
C ARG A 116 -21.13 17.16 14.31
N ALA A 117 -21.96 16.44 13.58
CA ALA A 117 -23.38 16.69 13.52
C ALA A 117 -24.03 16.54 14.91
N ASP A 118 -23.70 15.48 15.65
CA ASP A 118 -24.19 15.28 17.01
C ASP A 118 -23.78 16.43 17.94
N THR A 119 -22.52 16.86 17.83
CA THR A 119 -22.02 18.00 18.63
C THR A 119 -22.78 19.28 18.32
N VAL A 120 -23.05 19.56 17.04
CA VAL A 120 -23.83 20.74 16.63
C VAL A 120 -25.26 20.65 17.14
N MET A 121 -25.91 19.49 17.01
CA MET A 121 -27.26 19.27 17.50
C MET A 121 -27.36 19.46 19.02
N ALA A 122 -26.39 18.93 19.75
CA ALA A 122 -26.34 19.10 21.21
C ALA A 122 -26.18 20.58 21.60
N ALA A 123 -25.34 21.33 20.88
CA ALA A 123 -25.15 22.76 21.11
C ALA A 123 -26.43 23.55 20.83
N ILE A 124 -27.15 23.23 19.75
CA ILE A 124 -28.42 23.84 19.41
C ILE A 124 -29.49 23.57 20.49
N ALA A 125 -29.58 22.29 20.90
CA ALA A 125 -30.53 21.91 21.95
C ALA A 125 -30.24 22.61 23.29
N GLY A 126 -28.96 22.73 23.65
CA GLY A 126 -28.56 23.47 24.85
C GLY A 126 -28.88 24.95 24.83
N LYS A 127 -28.88 25.58 23.67
CA LYS A 127 -29.21 26.99 23.50
C LYS A 127 -30.73 27.25 23.46
N GLY A 128 -31.49 26.22 23.10
CA GLY A 128 -32.94 26.32 23.01
C GLY A 128 -33.69 26.10 24.33
N ALA A 129 -32.94 25.83 25.37
CA ALA A 129 -33.52 25.61 26.70
C ALA A 129 -33.68 26.97 27.47
#